data_4783c696cb96eb95ea283728056cc06a
#
_entry.id   4783c696cb96eb95ea283728056cc06a
#
_cell.length_a   1.000
_cell.length_b   1.000
_cell.length_c   1.000
_cell.angle_alpha   90.00
_cell.angle_beta   90.00
_cell.angle_gamma   90.00
#
_symmetry.space_group_name_H-M   'P 1'
#
loop_
_entity.id
_entity.type
_entity.pdbx_description
1 polymer ?
#
loop_
_entity_poly.entity_id
_entity_poly.type
_entity_poly.pdbx_seq_one_letter_code
_entity_poly.pdbx_strand_id
1 'polypeptide(L)'
;METPQYWVRADLSTAERIREFEATPLRERGLPDSTYAFLARSCRQAPRATAIRYLREPSSCGAPEDISFGRLLERIHQTANLVRGEGLDAGDVVSLLLPNTPQAQYALWGGQAAAVVNPINWMLEAEAIAAIVRAAGARMLMAYGGDPEIEIWDKVLRVAELCPQLRTIVRLGGDRSGAAPAGRRFLDYDAVIDGYRGDALDFERAIRPDDLASLFPTGGTTGAPKLVRHSHWNEVASAWLSAAVAGIVEGESRLSATPLYHVVGAFAGSLATLARGGTLVLATSVGWKHPKLLPQIWQVVEACRVNYLTIVPTIMNQLVQMPIGAHDISCVKGVLSGSAPLSENVARRFLAMTGLAVREGYGLTETTSVCMMNPKDGEVKTGSVGLLFPYHRARVVALDRREGLRDCAPGEAGVLALSGPTVFSSYASGGQAGFLEPGWLDTGDLARIDEDGYIWITGRTKDLIIRSGHNIDPKAVEEAFYRHPQVLEAAVVARPDSYAGEVPVAYVQLVEGARIDAAQLLAEVRP
;
A
#
# COMPACT_ATOMS: atom_id res chain seq x y z
N MET A 1 -4.82 -23.72 -20.62
CA MET A 1 -3.41 -23.28 -20.56
C MET A 1 -2.90 -23.58 -19.16
N GLU A 2 -1.70 -24.11 -19.04
CA GLU A 2 -1.12 -24.45 -17.74
C GLU A 2 -0.84 -23.19 -16.92
N THR A 3 -1.12 -23.27 -15.62
CA THR A 3 -0.75 -22.21 -14.66
C THR A 3 0.77 -22.02 -14.73
N PRO A 4 1.29 -20.78 -14.82
CA PRO A 4 2.73 -20.54 -14.86
C PRO A 4 3.46 -21.21 -13.69
N GLN A 5 4.60 -21.83 -13.97
CA GLN A 5 5.37 -22.60 -12.97
C GLN A 5 5.75 -21.81 -11.72
N TYR A 6 5.83 -20.46 -11.80
CA TYR A 6 6.10 -19.63 -10.63
C TYR A 6 4.89 -19.48 -9.69
N TRP A 7 3.65 -19.78 -10.13
CA TRP A 7 2.49 -19.78 -9.25
C TRP A 7 2.35 -21.12 -8.52
N VAL A 8 3.28 -21.43 -7.65
CA VAL A 8 3.26 -22.64 -6.82
C VAL A 8 2.38 -22.39 -5.60
N ARG A 9 1.46 -23.33 -5.30
CA ARG A 9 0.83 -23.39 -3.99
C ARG A 9 1.88 -23.84 -2.99
N ALA A 10 2.19 -23.00 -2.02
CA ALA A 10 3.15 -23.30 -0.98
C ALA A 10 2.45 -23.25 0.39
N ASP A 11 2.85 -24.14 1.25
CA ASP A 11 2.58 -24.01 2.67
C ASP A 11 3.55 -22.97 3.24
N LEU A 12 3.04 -21.83 3.67
CA LEU A 12 3.79 -20.72 4.29
C LEU A 12 3.29 -20.46 5.72
N SER A 13 2.79 -21.51 6.37
CA SER A 13 2.13 -21.44 7.68
C SER A 13 3.09 -21.23 8.85
N THR A 14 4.37 -21.58 8.70
CA THR A 14 5.40 -21.44 9.74
C THR A 14 6.71 -20.94 9.15
N ALA A 15 7.60 -20.42 10.02
CA ALA A 15 8.94 -19.99 9.60
C ALA A 15 9.78 -21.15 9.00
N GLU A 16 9.56 -22.40 9.44
CA GLU A 16 10.21 -23.59 8.87
C GLU A 16 9.72 -23.85 7.43
N ARG A 17 8.41 -23.84 7.20
CA ARG A 17 7.81 -23.99 5.87
C ARG A 17 8.25 -22.91 4.89
N ILE A 18 8.40 -21.68 5.39
CA ILE A 18 8.96 -20.58 4.60
C ILE A 18 10.40 -20.89 4.17
N ARG A 19 11.25 -21.41 5.10
CA ARG A 19 12.63 -21.81 4.75
C ARG A 19 12.67 -22.96 3.75
N GLU A 20 11.79 -23.96 3.87
CA GLU A 20 11.65 -25.04 2.88
C GLU A 20 11.29 -24.48 1.49
N PHE A 21 10.35 -23.52 1.45
CA PHE A 21 9.98 -22.86 0.21
C PHE A 21 11.17 -22.09 -0.41
N GLU A 22 12.01 -21.46 0.39
CA GLU A 22 13.20 -20.72 -0.05
C GLU A 22 14.31 -21.63 -0.62
N ALA A 23 14.24 -22.96 -0.45
CA ALA A 23 15.22 -23.88 -1.01
C ALA A 23 15.35 -23.75 -2.54
N THR A 24 14.28 -23.33 -3.23
CA THR A 24 14.37 -22.91 -4.63
C THR A 24 14.70 -21.40 -4.65
N PRO A 25 15.85 -20.98 -5.18
CA PRO A 25 16.21 -19.55 -5.27
C PRO A 25 15.17 -18.74 -6.03
N LEU A 26 14.91 -17.49 -5.58
CA LEU A 26 13.88 -16.64 -6.18
C LEU A 26 14.09 -16.40 -7.68
N ARG A 27 15.34 -16.24 -8.13
CA ARG A 27 15.68 -16.04 -9.54
C ARG A 27 15.39 -17.26 -10.42
N GLU A 28 15.36 -18.46 -9.84
CA GLU A 28 15.05 -19.71 -10.53
C GLU A 28 13.54 -19.96 -10.65
N ARG A 29 12.71 -19.17 -9.98
CA ARG A 29 11.26 -19.28 -10.04
C ARG A 29 10.66 -18.83 -11.37
N GLY A 30 11.44 -18.18 -12.24
CA GLY A 30 11.00 -17.76 -13.58
C GLY A 30 9.99 -16.61 -13.57
N LEU A 31 10.08 -15.73 -12.57
CA LEU A 31 9.27 -14.51 -12.53
C LEU A 31 9.58 -13.63 -13.74
N PRO A 32 8.57 -12.95 -14.31
CA PRO A 32 8.80 -11.99 -15.39
C PRO A 32 9.70 -10.82 -14.98
N ASP A 33 10.47 -10.30 -15.92
CA ASP A 33 11.46 -9.23 -15.69
C ASP A 33 10.84 -7.86 -15.41
N SER A 34 9.56 -7.68 -15.72
CA SER A 34 8.90 -6.38 -15.57
C SER A 34 7.43 -6.51 -15.18
N THR A 35 6.89 -5.46 -14.58
CA THR A 35 5.46 -5.33 -14.25
C THR A 35 4.59 -5.45 -15.50
N TYR A 36 5.04 -4.86 -16.62
CA TYR A 36 4.36 -5.03 -17.91
C TYR A 36 4.29 -6.50 -18.35
N ALA A 37 5.41 -7.22 -18.35
CA ALA A 37 5.44 -8.64 -18.74
C ALA A 37 4.58 -9.49 -17.77
N PHE A 38 4.59 -9.15 -16.48
CA PHE A 38 3.82 -9.84 -15.45
C PHE A 38 2.31 -9.71 -15.68
N LEU A 39 1.81 -8.50 -15.93
CA LEU A 39 0.40 -8.23 -16.25
C LEU A 39 -0.01 -8.75 -17.63
N ALA A 40 0.80 -8.47 -18.66
CA ALA A 40 0.48 -8.87 -20.02
C ALA A 40 0.30 -10.38 -20.17
N ARG A 41 1.06 -11.16 -19.38
CA ARG A 41 0.90 -12.62 -19.36
C ARG A 41 -0.48 -13.04 -18.88
N SER A 42 -0.93 -12.54 -17.72
CA SER A 42 -2.25 -12.84 -17.17
C SER A 42 -3.38 -12.36 -18.08
N CYS A 43 -3.22 -11.15 -18.65
CA CYS A 43 -4.18 -10.61 -19.60
C CYS A 43 -4.36 -11.48 -20.85
N ARG A 44 -3.28 -12.07 -21.37
CA ARG A 44 -3.33 -12.97 -22.53
C ARG A 44 -3.86 -14.34 -22.20
N GLN A 45 -3.69 -14.82 -20.96
CA GLN A 45 -4.21 -16.11 -20.52
C GLN A 45 -5.74 -16.16 -20.47
N ALA A 46 -6.36 -15.12 -19.94
CA ALA A 46 -7.82 -15.05 -19.74
C ALA A 46 -8.41 -13.73 -20.25
N PRO A 47 -8.29 -13.38 -21.55
CA PRO A 47 -8.62 -12.03 -22.05
C PRO A 47 -10.09 -11.63 -21.88
N ARG A 48 -10.99 -12.62 -21.74
CA ARG A 48 -12.43 -12.37 -21.56
C ARG A 48 -12.85 -12.30 -20.09
N ALA A 49 -12.01 -12.76 -19.15
CA ALA A 49 -12.33 -12.69 -17.73
C ALA A 49 -12.30 -11.23 -17.25
N THR A 50 -13.08 -10.93 -16.21
CA THR A 50 -13.13 -9.60 -15.60
C THR A 50 -11.84 -9.35 -14.81
N ALA A 51 -11.08 -8.34 -15.22
CA ALA A 51 -9.89 -7.85 -14.52
C ALA A 51 -10.28 -6.81 -13.47
N ILE A 52 -11.12 -5.86 -13.85
CA ILE A 52 -11.56 -4.78 -12.97
C ILE A 52 -13.09 -4.73 -12.97
N ARG A 53 -13.64 -4.65 -11.76
CA ARG A 53 -15.05 -4.36 -11.50
C ARG A 53 -15.14 -3.01 -10.82
N TYR A 54 -15.58 -2.00 -11.53
CA TYR A 54 -15.62 -0.63 -11.02
C TYR A 54 -17.02 -0.23 -10.55
N LEU A 55 -17.09 0.24 -9.32
CA LEU A 55 -18.29 0.80 -8.70
C LEU A 55 -18.14 2.32 -8.64
N ARG A 56 -18.88 3.06 -9.46
CA ARG A 56 -18.91 4.54 -9.36
C ARG A 56 -19.52 4.98 -8.04
N GLU A 57 -20.55 4.28 -7.62
CA GLU A 57 -21.25 4.40 -6.34
C GLU A 57 -21.35 3.01 -5.70
N PRO A 58 -21.34 2.89 -4.36
CA PRO A 58 -21.53 1.59 -3.70
C PRO A 58 -22.86 0.92 -4.09
N SER A 59 -23.93 1.69 -4.29
CA SER A 59 -25.23 1.23 -4.73
C SER A 59 -25.25 0.63 -6.15
N SER A 60 -24.23 0.90 -6.97
CA SER A 60 -24.10 0.32 -8.31
C SER A 60 -23.53 -1.10 -8.31
N CYS A 61 -23.33 -1.72 -7.16
CA CYS A 61 -22.77 -3.07 -7.05
C CYS A 61 -23.59 -4.17 -7.74
N GLY A 62 -24.89 -3.94 -7.99
CA GLY A 62 -25.74 -4.83 -8.79
C GLY A 62 -25.55 -4.72 -10.32
N ALA A 63 -24.93 -3.63 -10.80
CA ALA A 63 -24.64 -3.39 -12.22
C ALA A 63 -23.31 -2.63 -12.37
N PRO A 64 -22.19 -3.25 -12.00
CA PRO A 64 -20.87 -2.63 -12.05
C PRO A 64 -20.38 -2.43 -13.49
N GLU A 65 -19.40 -1.55 -13.66
CA GLU A 65 -18.65 -1.44 -14.90
C GLU A 65 -17.54 -2.50 -14.91
N ASP A 66 -17.72 -3.59 -15.67
CA ASP A 66 -16.75 -4.66 -15.79
C ASP A 66 -15.79 -4.42 -16.95
N ILE A 67 -14.48 -4.50 -16.68
CA ILE A 67 -13.40 -4.35 -17.65
C ILE A 67 -12.67 -5.68 -17.73
N SER A 68 -12.62 -6.27 -18.93
CA SER A 68 -11.93 -7.54 -19.14
C SER A 68 -10.41 -7.38 -19.13
N PHE A 69 -9.67 -8.48 -18.91
CA PHE A 69 -8.22 -8.50 -19.02
C PHE A 69 -7.72 -8.08 -20.40
N GLY A 70 -8.45 -8.46 -21.46
CA GLY A 70 -8.13 -8.02 -22.84
C GLY A 70 -8.24 -6.50 -22.98
N ARG A 71 -9.31 -5.90 -22.45
CA ARG A 71 -9.49 -4.45 -22.48
C ARG A 71 -8.47 -3.72 -21.60
N LEU A 72 -8.12 -4.29 -20.44
CA LEU A 72 -7.06 -3.74 -19.61
C LEU A 72 -5.72 -3.69 -20.36
N LEU A 73 -5.32 -4.79 -21.01
CA LEU A 73 -4.07 -4.84 -21.79
C LEU A 73 -4.07 -3.87 -22.96
N GLU A 74 -5.18 -3.78 -23.69
CA GLU A 74 -5.38 -2.82 -24.77
C GLU A 74 -5.14 -1.39 -24.27
N ARG A 75 -5.74 -1.00 -23.15
CA ARG A 75 -5.58 0.33 -22.56
C ARG A 75 -4.16 0.57 -22.04
N ILE A 76 -3.49 -0.46 -21.50
CA ILE A 76 -2.07 -0.39 -21.12
C ILE A 76 -1.21 -0.09 -22.36
N HIS A 77 -1.41 -0.81 -23.47
CA HIS A 77 -0.67 -0.56 -24.72
C HIS A 77 -0.91 0.85 -25.24
N GLN A 78 -2.17 1.25 -25.35
CA GLN A 78 -2.55 2.60 -25.83
C GLN A 78 -1.93 3.70 -24.98
N THR A 79 -1.96 3.54 -23.65
CA THR A 79 -1.35 4.52 -22.73
C THR A 79 0.17 4.57 -22.88
N ALA A 80 0.83 3.41 -23.00
CA ALA A 80 2.26 3.35 -23.23
C ALA A 80 2.65 4.03 -24.56
N ASN A 81 1.90 3.74 -25.62
CA ASN A 81 2.10 4.34 -26.96
C ASN A 81 1.86 5.85 -26.94
N LEU A 82 0.86 6.35 -26.19
CA LEU A 82 0.65 7.77 -25.94
C LEU A 82 1.87 8.41 -25.26
N VAL A 83 2.36 7.81 -24.18
CA VAL A 83 3.53 8.33 -23.43
C VAL A 83 4.75 8.44 -24.35
N ARG A 84 5.01 7.41 -25.15
CA ARG A 84 6.10 7.41 -26.15
C ARG A 84 5.86 8.41 -27.29
N GLY A 85 4.63 8.49 -27.78
CA GLY A 85 4.22 9.45 -28.82
C GLY A 85 4.38 10.91 -28.41
N GLU A 86 4.29 11.21 -27.11
CA GLU A 86 4.60 12.52 -26.54
C GLU A 86 6.11 12.75 -26.30
N GLY A 87 6.96 11.85 -26.76
CA GLY A 87 8.42 11.99 -26.76
C GLY A 87 9.08 11.72 -25.42
N LEU A 88 8.47 10.91 -24.53
CA LEU A 88 9.10 10.44 -23.31
C LEU A 88 9.84 9.14 -23.56
N ASP A 89 11.05 9.04 -23.00
CA ASP A 89 11.89 7.86 -23.02
C ASP A 89 11.83 7.06 -21.71
N ALA A 90 12.47 5.89 -21.69
CA ALA A 90 12.46 4.95 -20.58
C ALA A 90 12.88 5.55 -19.23
N GLY A 91 13.75 6.55 -19.24
CA GLY A 91 14.23 7.25 -18.04
C GLY A 91 13.43 8.51 -17.66
N ASP A 92 12.49 8.94 -18.52
CA ASP A 92 11.64 10.10 -18.22
C ASP A 92 10.56 9.74 -17.21
N VAL A 93 10.06 10.75 -16.49
CA VAL A 93 9.08 10.52 -15.42
C VAL A 93 7.71 11.08 -15.80
N VAL A 94 6.69 10.25 -15.57
CA VAL A 94 5.27 10.60 -15.65
C VAL A 94 4.71 10.68 -14.24
N SER A 95 4.32 11.85 -13.76
CA SER A 95 3.59 12.00 -12.50
C SER A 95 2.11 11.70 -12.68
N LEU A 96 1.52 10.98 -11.72
CA LEU A 96 0.12 10.56 -11.73
C LEU A 96 -0.63 11.21 -10.56
N LEU A 97 -1.62 12.03 -10.86
CA LEU A 97 -2.49 12.68 -9.90
C LEU A 97 -3.93 12.18 -10.09
N LEU A 98 -4.15 10.92 -9.72
CA LEU A 98 -5.33 10.14 -10.08
C LEU A 98 -5.99 9.49 -8.86
N PRO A 99 -7.33 9.52 -8.76
CA PRO A 99 -8.09 8.76 -7.79
C PRO A 99 -8.22 7.28 -8.20
N ASN A 100 -8.92 6.47 -7.40
CA ASN A 100 -9.10 5.03 -7.67
C ASN A 100 -10.10 4.77 -8.81
N THR A 101 -9.64 4.91 -10.04
CA THR A 101 -10.43 4.69 -11.26
C THR A 101 -9.76 3.67 -12.17
N PRO A 102 -10.49 3.08 -13.14
CA PRO A 102 -9.87 2.25 -14.16
C PRO A 102 -8.75 2.98 -14.93
N GLN A 103 -8.94 4.27 -15.23
CA GLN A 103 -7.95 5.10 -15.92
C GLN A 103 -6.63 5.21 -15.11
N ALA A 104 -6.72 5.21 -13.78
CA ALA A 104 -5.52 5.21 -12.93
C ALA A 104 -4.71 3.91 -13.09
N GLN A 105 -5.38 2.76 -13.28
CA GLN A 105 -4.72 1.49 -13.58
C GLN A 105 -4.04 1.56 -14.96
N TYR A 106 -4.71 2.10 -15.97
CA TYR A 106 -4.14 2.26 -17.32
C TYR A 106 -2.91 3.16 -17.31
N ALA A 107 -3.00 4.29 -16.59
CA ALA A 107 -1.90 5.25 -16.45
C ALA A 107 -0.70 4.67 -15.69
N LEU A 108 -0.94 3.93 -14.60
CA LEU A 108 0.11 3.32 -13.81
C LEU A 108 0.88 2.27 -14.61
N TRP A 109 0.18 1.28 -15.16
CA TRP A 109 0.82 0.15 -15.82
C TRP A 109 1.28 0.47 -17.24
N GLY A 110 0.54 1.31 -17.97
CA GLY A 110 0.95 1.79 -19.28
C GLY A 110 2.11 2.78 -19.20
N GLY A 111 2.09 3.65 -18.18
CA GLY A 111 3.22 4.53 -17.87
C GLY A 111 4.50 3.76 -17.60
N GLN A 112 4.46 2.69 -16.79
CA GLN A 112 5.63 1.84 -16.49
C GLN A 112 6.13 1.04 -17.72
N ALA A 113 5.24 0.67 -18.64
CA ALA A 113 5.66 0.03 -19.88
C ALA A 113 6.48 0.97 -20.77
N ALA A 114 6.30 2.29 -20.67
CA ALA A 114 6.95 3.28 -21.51
C ALA A 114 8.06 4.09 -20.81
N ALA A 115 7.89 4.40 -19.51
CA ALA A 115 8.68 5.38 -18.76
C ALA A 115 8.76 5.00 -17.28
N VAL A 116 9.14 5.93 -16.40
CA VAL A 116 9.08 5.83 -14.94
C VAL A 116 7.81 6.52 -14.46
N VAL A 117 7.07 5.94 -13.52
CA VAL A 117 5.87 6.58 -12.97
C VAL A 117 6.11 7.15 -11.57
N ASN A 118 5.41 8.24 -11.24
CA ASN A 118 5.44 8.86 -9.92
C ASN A 118 4.00 9.11 -9.44
N PRO A 119 3.36 8.13 -8.76
CA PRO A 119 2.03 8.30 -8.19
C PRO A 119 2.06 9.27 -7.02
N ILE A 120 1.15 10.25 -7.02
CA ILE A 120 1.11 11.32 -6.03
C ILE A 120 -0.23 11.34 -5.31
N ASN A 121 -0.21 11.55 -4.00
CA ASN A 121 -1.41 11.77 -3.22
C ASN A 121 -2.11 13.06 -3.67
N TRP A 122 -3.23 12.91 -4.37
CA TRP A 122 -4.01 14.02 -4.92
C TRP A 122 -4.69 14.91 -3.86
N MET A 123 -4.73 14.45 -2.60
CA MET A 123 -5.28 15.23 -1.50
C MET A 123 -4.31 16.28 -0.93
N LEU A 124 -3.05 16.23 -1.33
CA LEU A 124 -2.07 17.24 -0.95
C LEU A 124 -2.40 18.59 -1.58
N GLU A 125 -1.89 19.66 -0.98
CA GLU A 125 -1.96 21.01 -1.55
C GLU A 125 -1.09 21.11 -2.81
N ALA A 126 -1.44 22.04 -3.70
CA ALA A 126 -0.79 22.20 -5.01
C ALA A 126 0.72 22.43 -4.90
N GLU A 127 1.16 23.18 -3.91
CA GLU A 127 2.58 23.46 -3.63
C GLU A 127 3.36 22.19 -3.25
N ALA A 128 2.77 21.32 -2.44
CA ALA A 128 3.36 20.02 -2.05
C ALA A 128 3.40 19.06 -3.24
N ILE A 129 2.33 19.00 -4.04
CA ILE A 129 2.30 18.23 -5.29
C ILE A 129 3.40 18.73 -6.24
N ALA A 130 3.50 20.05 -6.44
CA ALA A 130 4.51 20.65 -7.29
C ALA A 130 5.95 20.34 -6.80
N ALA A 131 6.18 20.33 -5.48
CA ALA A 131 7.47 19.94 -4.91
C ALA A 131 7.83 18.49 -5.26
N ILE A 132 6.88 17.55 -5.19
CA ILE A 132 7.07 16.15 -5.58
C ILE A 132 7.33 16.03 -7.08
N VAL A 133 6.54 16.70 -7.93
CA VAL A 133 6.70 16.72 -9.39
C VAL A 133 8.09 17.23 -9.80
N ARG A 134 8.59 18.28 -9.13
CA ARG A 134 9.94 18.81 -9.36
C ARG A 134 11.01 17.84 -8.89
N ALA A 135 10.86 17.27 -7.69
CA ALA A 135 11.82 16.31 -7.14
C ALA A 135 11.92 15.03 -7.99
N ALA A 136 10.81 14.60 -8.58
CA ALA A 136 10.77 13.48 -9.51
C ALA A 136 11.35 13.82 -10.90
N GLY A 137 11.52 15.09 -11.23
CA GLY A 137 11.94 15.54 -12.57
C GLY A 137 10.89 15.24 -13.65
N ALA A 138 9.59 15.17 -13.27
CA ALA A 138 8.54 14.76 -14.19
C ALA A 138 8.40 15.72 -15.37
N ARG A 139 8.23 15.14 -16.57
CA ARG A 139 8.03 15.85 -17.85
C ARG A 139 6.58 15.81 -18.31
N MET A 140 5.82 14.82 -17.84
CA MET A 140 4.39 14.65 -18.07
C MET A 140 3.64 14.55 -16.76
N LEU A 141 2.45 15.15 -16.70
CA LEU A 141 1.49 14.97 -15.61
C LEU A 141 0.20 14.40 -16.20
N MET A 142 -0.18 13.21 -15.72
CA MET A 142 -1.50 12.62 -15.97
C MET A 142 -2.38 12.88 -14.76
N ALA A 143 -3.49 13.58 -14.93
CA ALA A 143 -4.34 14.01 -13.83
C ALA A 143 -5.82 13.78 -14.12
N TYR A 144 -6.60 13.54 -13.05
CA TYR A 144 -8.03 13.36 -13.16
C TYR A 144 -8.71 14.67 -13.57
N GLY A 145 -9.72 14.56 -14.43
CA GLY A 145 -10.50 15.69 -14.91
C GLY A 145 -11.36 16.35 -13.83
N GLY A 146 -12.19 17.29 -14.23
CA GLY A 146 -13.12 17.94 -13.33
C GLY A 146 -14.07 16.95 -12.68
N ASP A 147 -14.30 17.12 -11.38
CA ASP A 147 -15.23 16.33 -10.59
C ASP A 147 -15.64 17.18 -9.40
N PRO A 148 -16.94 17.43 -9.17
CA PRO A 148 -17.38 18.32 -8.10
C PRO A 148 -17.06 17.81 -6.69
N GLU A 149 -16.77 16.51 -6.54
CA GLU A 149 -16.42 15.90 -5.26
C GLU A 149 -14.90 15.75 -5.05
N ILE A 150 -14.11 15.93 -6.13
CA ILE A 150 -12.66 15.69 -6.13
C ILE A 150 -11.94 16.87 -6.79
N GLU A 151 -11.49 17.82 -5.99
CA GLU A 151 -10.84 19.06 -6.42
C GLU A 151 -9.39 18.83 -6.91
N ILE A 152 -9.21 17.97 -7.94
CA ILE A 152 -7.88 17.70 -8.50
C ILE A 152 -7.54 18.73 -9.58
N TRP A 153 -8.47 19.04 -10.48
CA TRP A 153 -8.16 19.83 -11.68
C TRP A 153 -7.71 21.26 -11.38
N ASP A 154 -8.27 21.89 -10.38
CA ASP A 154 -7.85 23.25 -9.97
C ASP A 154 -6.41 23.26 -9.45
N LYS A 155 -6.01 22.18 -8.73
CA LYS A 155 -4.62 21.99 -8.30
C LYS A 155 -3.68 21.80 -9.48
N VAL A 156 -4.12 21.13 -10.56
CA VAL A 156 -3.32 20.90 -11.78
C VAL A 156 -2.90 22.21 -12.43
N LEU A 157 -3.79 23.20 -12.50
CA LEU A 157 -3.47 24.51 -13.07
C LEU A 157 -2.35 25.18 -12.27
N ARG A 158 -2.45 25.15 -10.95
CA ARG A 158 -1.41 25.69 -10.06
C ARG A 158 -0.09 24.92 -10.13
N VAL A 159 -0.14 23.59 -10.20
CA VAL A 159 1.05 22.74 -10.38
C VAL A 159 1.73 23.04 -11.72
N ALA A 160 0.97 23.26 -12.78
CA ALA A 160 1.51 23.62 -14.09
C ALA A 160 2.30 24.95 -14.05
N GLU A 161 1.81 25.95 -13.32
CA GLU A 161 2.53 27.21 -13.10
C GLU A 161 3.85 27.00 -12.33
N LEU A 162 3.82 26.20 -11.26
CA LEU A 162 4.95 25.96 -10.37
C LEU A 162 6.00 24.99 -10.94
N CYS A 163 5.69 24.25 -12.02
CA CYS A 163 6.53 23.21 -12.61
C CYS A 163 6.82 23.47 -14.09
N PRO A 164 7.72 24.43 -14.43
CA PRO A 164 8.02 24.79 -15.82
C PRO A 164 8.63 23.65 -16.65
N GLN A 165 9.20 22.62 -16.02
CA GLN A 165 9.72 21.42 -16.68
C GLN A 165 8.63 20.48 -17.25
N LEU A 166 7.38 20.58 -16.79
CA LEU A 166 6.28 19.82 -17.35
C LEU A 166 6.02 20.28 -18.81
N ARG A 167 6.08 19.35 -19.75
CA ARG A 167 5.86 19.60 -21.19
C ARG A 167 4.44 19.27 -21.58
N THR A 168 3.93 18.12 -21.11
CA THR A 168 2.62 17.60 -21.48
C THR A 168 1.77 17.38 -20.23
N ILE A 169 0.52 17.82 -20.28
CA ILE A 169 -0.50 17.54 -19.27
C ILE A 169 -1.63 16.78 -19.94
N VAL A 170 -1.98 15.62 -19.36
CA VAL A 170 -3.03 14.74 -19.87
C VAL A 170 -4.15 14.67 -18.85
N ARG A 171 -5.36 15.02 -19.27
CA ARG A 171 -6.59 14.88 -18.47
C ARG A 171 -7.21 13.51 -18.71
N LEU A 172 -7.45 12.74 -17.64
CA LEU A 172 -8.07 11.42 -17.68
C LEU A 172 -9.37 11.42 -16.88
N GLY A 173 -10.44 10.92 -17.48
CA GLY A 173 -11.73 10.79 -16.79
C GLY A 173 -12.29 12.11 -16.28
N GLY A 174 -13.25 12.04 -15.35
CA GLY A 174 -13.96 13.20 -14.83
C GLY A 174 -14.85 13.88 -15.88
N ASP A 175 -15.36 15.06 -15.54
CA ASP A 175 -15.97 15.91 -16.54
C ASP A 175 -14.88 16.66 -17.34
N ARG A 176 -15.26 17.13 -18.52
CA ARG A 176 -14.35 17.88 -19.40
C ARG A 176 -14.37 19.38 -19.12
N SER A 177 -14.98 19.80 -18.02
CA SER A 177 -14.95 21.17 -17.55
C SER A 177 -13.55 21.54 -17.06
N GLY A 178 -13.25 22.82 -17.08
CA GLY A 178 -11.97 23.36 -16.67
C GLY A 178 -11.05 23.75 -17.84
N ALA A 179 -10.28 24.81 -17.62
CA ALA A 179 -9.38 25.36 -18.62
C ALA A 179 -8.20 24.42 -18.91
N ALA A 180 -7.70 24.45 -20.15
CA ALA A 180 -6.42 23.85 -20.48
C ALA A 180 -5.28 24.66 -19.84
N PRO A 181 -4.24 24.01 -19.26
CA PRO A 181 -3.10 24.72 -18.73
C PRO A 181 -2.36 25.52 -19.80
N ALA A 182 -2.16 26.81 -19.55
CA ALA A 182 -1.53 27.70 -20.51
C ALA A 182 -0.04 27.33 -20.75
N GLY A 183 0.42 27.50 -22.00
CA GLY A 183 1.82 27.29 -22.36
C GLY A 183 2.32 25.85 -22.27
N ARG A 184 1.44 24.88 -22.25
CA ARG A 184 1.75 23.44 -22.22
C ARG A 184 1.01 22.70 -23.32
N ARG A 185 1.57 21.58 -23.78
CA ARG A 185 0.81 20.62 -24.58
C ARG A 185 -0.25 19.98 -23.69
N PHE A 186 -1.48 20.07 -24.12
CA PHE A 186 -2.64 19.54 -23.40
C PHE A 186 -3.34 18.47 -24.22
N LEU A 187 -3.64 17.34 -23.59
CA LEU A 187 -4.38 16.24 -24.18
C LEU A 187 -5.56 15.85 -23.28
N ASP A 188 -6.68 15.56 -23.92
CA ASP A 188 -7.81 14.88 -23.28
C ASP A 188 -7.69 13.39 -23.62
N TYR A 189 -7.36 12.57 -22.61
CA TYR A 189 -7.09 11.15 -22.77
C TYR A 189 -8.23 10.42 -23.46
N ASP A 190 -9.46 10.63 -23.01
CA ASP A 190 -10.63 9.92 -23.52
C ASP A 190 -10.98 10.34 -24.96
N ALA A 191 -10.50 11.51 -25.40
CA ALA A 191 -10.67 11.96 -26.78
C ALA A 191 -9.63 11.39 -27.75
N VAL A 192 -8.40 11.08 -27.27
CA VAL A 192 -7.29 10.72 -28.14
C VAL A 192 -6.86 9.26 -28.05
N ILE A 193 -7.20 8.57 -26.94
CA ILE A 193 -6.60 7.27 -26.62
C ILE A 193 -6.93 6.18 -27.64
N ASP A 194 -8.11 6.19 -28.23
CA ASP A 194 -8.51 5.21 -29.25
C ASP A 194 -7.76 5.36 -30.58
N GLY A 195 -7.06 6.48 -30.78
CA GLY A 195 -6.15 6.69 -31.91
C GLY A 195 -4.79 6.02 -31.76
N TYR A 196 -4.44 5.55 -30.57
CA TYR A 196 -3.19 4.82 -30.30
C TYR A 196 -3.39 3.31 -30.45
N ARG A 197 -2.34 2.63 -30.89
CA ARG A 197 -2.35 1.18 -31.09
C ARG A 197 -2.60 0.44 -29.77
N GLY A 198 -3.58 -0.48 -29.73
CA GLY A 198 -3.99 -1.20 -28.54
C GLY A 198 -3.60 -2.67 -28.49
N ASP A 199 -3.25 -3.28 -29.62
CA ASP A 199 -2.89 -4.71 -29.71
C ASP A 199 -1.43 -4.99 -29.36
N ALA A 200 -0.55 -3.97 -29.45
CA ALA A 200 0.87 -4.06 -29.09
C ALA A 200 1.45 -2.69 -28.73
N LEU A 201 2.63 -2.72 -28.13
CA LEU A 201 3.51 -1.55 -28.06
C LEU A 201 4.02 -1.25 -29.50
N ASP A 202 4.06 0.03 -29.89
CA ASP A 202 4.56 0.51 -31.19
C ASP A 202 6.04 0.90 -31.14
N PHE A 203 6.72 0.57 -30.03
CA PHE A 203 8.13 0.79 -29.80
C PHE A 203 8.79 -0.43 -29.19
N GLU A 204 10.09 -0.58 -29.43
CA GLU A 204 10.90 -1.60 -28.79
C GLU A 204 11.45 -1.10 -27.45
N ARG A 205 11.23 -1.87 -26.40
CA ARG A 205 11.82 -1.66 -25.09
C ARG A 205 12.10 -2.99 -24.40
N ALA A 206 13.37 -3.31 -24.22
CA ALA A 206 13.82 -4.40 -23.36
C ALA A 206 13.85 -3.87 -21.91
N ILE A 207 12.80 -4.11 -21.14
CA ILE A 207 12.75 -3.75 -19.72
C ILE A 207 13.51 -4.80 -18.93
N ARG A 208 14.53 -4.38 -18.19
CA ARG A 208 15.32 -5.23 -17.30
C ARG A 208 14.76 -5.20 -15.88
N PRO A 209 14.97 -6.27 -15.08
CA PRO A 209 14.51 -6.31 -13.69
C PRO A 209 14.96 -5.14 -12.85
N ASP A 210 16.17 -4.67 -13.03
CA ASP A 210 16.78 -3.60 -12.25
C ASP A 210 16.49 -2.19 -12.79
N ASP A 211 15.78 -2.06 -13.92
CA ASP A 211 15.34 -0.76 -14.44
C ASP A 211 14.36 -0.12 -13.45
N LEU A 212 14.45 1.20 -13.32
CA LEU A 212 13.56 1.98 -12.47
C LEU A 212 12.13 1.94 -13.03
N ALA A 213 11.18 1.45 -12.22
CA ALA A 213 9.77 1.38 -12.57
C ALA A 213 8.98 2.57 -12.00
N SER A 214 9.25 2.94 -10.74
CA SER A 214 8.50 4.01 -10.09
C SER A 214 9.30 4.79 -9.05
N LEU A 215 8.76 5.98 -8.73
CA LEU A 215 9.19 6.88 -7.67
C LEU A 215 8.00 7.13 -6.75
N PHE A 216 7.98 6.51 -5.56
CA PHE A 216 6.91 6.71 -4.58
C PHE A 216 7.31 7.71 -3.50
N PRO A 217 6.49 8.74 -3.24
CA PRO A 217 6.73 9.66 -2.14
C PRO A 217 6.56 8.96 -0.79
N THR A 218 7.41 9.27 0.19
CA THR A 218 7.22 8.86 1.59
C THR A 218 6.67 10.01 2.42
N GLY A 219 5.97 9.66 3.51
CA GLY A 219 5.33 10.61 4.43
C GLY A 219 6.30 11.40 5.31
N GLY A 220 7.33 12.03 4.75
CA GLY A 220 8.19 12.96 5.48
C GLY A 220 7.47 14.29 5.69
N THR A 221 7.14 14.65 6.93
CA THR A 221 6.41 15.88 7.27
C THR A 221 7.30 17.13 7.32
N THR A 222 8.63 16.99 7.22
CA THR A 222 9.57 18.11 7.36
C THR A 222 10.71 18.00 6.35
N GLY A 223 10.69 18.83 5.30
CA GLY A 223 11.79 18.95 4.34
C GLY A 223 11.39 18.64 2.89
N ALA A 224 12.40 18.46 2.01
CA ALA A 224 12.22 18.06 0.63
C ALA A 224 11.57 16.66 0.54
N PRO A 225 10.66 16.43 -0.43
CA PRO A 225 10.00 15.14 -0.59
C PRO A 225 11.03 14.01 -0.80
N LYS A 226 10.96 12.96 0.04
CA LYS A 226 11.74 11.74 -0.18
C LYS A 226 11.01 10.85 -1.17
N LEU A 227 11.67 10.48 -2.26
CA LEU A 227 11.13 9.59 -3.28
C LEU A 227 11.88 8.27 -3.25
N VAL A 228 11.17 7.19 -2.98
CA VAL A 228 11.70 5.83 -2.99
C VAL A 228 11.76 5.33 -4.43
N ARG A 229 12.89 4.75 -4.81
CA ARG A 229 13.13 4.18 -6.13
C ARG A 229 12.79 2.70 -6.12
N HIS A 230 11.74 2.31 -6.83
CA HIS A 230 11.42 0.90 -7.03
C HIS A 230 11.88 0.44 -8.41
N SER A 231 12.60 -0.67 -8.47
CA SER A 231 12.87 -1.37 -9.72
C SER A 231 11.66 -2.23 -10.13
N HIS A 232 11.60 -2.62 -11.40
CA HIS A 232 10.61 -3.59 -11.84
C HIS A 232 10.66 -4.89 -11.05
N TRP A 233 11.87 -5.33 -10.66
CA TRP A 233 12.05 -6.50 -9.81
C TRP A 233 11.44 -6.35 -8.42
N ASN A 234 11.66 -5.20 -7.78
CA ASN A 234 11.05 -4.95 -6.46
C ASN A 234 9.52 -5.09 -6.52
N GLU A 235 8.89 -4.51 -7.56
CA GLU A 235 7.44 -4.50 -7.71
C GLU A 235 6.87 -5.88 -8.08
N VAL A 236 7.52 -6.60 -9.01
CA VAL A 236 7.12 -7.96 -9.40
C VAL A 236 7.27 -8.92 -8.21
N ALA A 237 8.42 -8.89 -7.51
CA ALA A 237 8.65 -9.73 -6.34
C ALA A 237 7.65 -9.43 -5.23
N SER A 238 7.39 -8.14 -4.95
CA SER A 238 6.43 -7.72 -3.93
C SER A 238 5.01 -8.20 -4.23
N ALA A 239 4.55 -8.03 -5.47
CA ALA A 239 3.22 -8.45 -5.87
C ALA A 239 3.07 -9.98 -5.86
N TRP A 240 4.09 -10.71 -6.35
CA TRP A 240 4.10 -12.16 -6.36
C TRP A 240 4.07 -12.74 -4.95
N LEU A 241 4.93 -12.26 -4.05
CA LEU A 241 4.97 -12.66 -2.65
C LEU A 241 3.67 -12.34 -1.93
N SER A 242 3.13 -11.13 -2.16
CA SER A 242 1.84 -10.72 -1.58
C SER A 242 0.70 -11.66 -1.99
N ALA A 243 0.65 -12.06 -3.26
CA ALA A 243 -0.36 -13.00 -3.75
C ALA A 243 -0.17 -14.41 -3.15
N ALA A 244 1.09 -14.87 -3.06
CA ALA A 244 1.41 -16.20 -2.51
C ALA A 244 1.06 -16.29 -1.02
N VAL A 245 1.50 -15.34 -0.20
CA VAL A 245 1.24 -15.31 1.27
C VAL A 245 -0.22 -15.05 1.58
N ALA A 246 -0.90 -14.17 0.83
CA ALA A 246 -2.34 -13.97 0.98
C ALA A 246 -3.15 -15.18 0.51
N GLY A 247 -2.56 -16.04 -0.32
CA GLY A 247 -3.19 -17.24 -0.88
C GLY A 247 -4.22 -16.94 -1.96
N ILE A 248 -4.02 -15.85 -2.72
CA ILE A 248 -4.91 -15.47 -3.83
C ILE A 248 -4.76 -16.48 -4.95
N VAL A 249 -5.88 -16.93 -5.50
CA VAL A 249 -5.93 -17.80 -6.69
C VAL A 249 -6.67 -17.12 -7.85
N GLU A 250 -6.47 -17.66 -9.05
CA GLU A 250 -7.15 -17.20 -10.26
C GLU A 250 -8.68 -17.19 -10.09
N GLY A 251 -9.33 -16.14 -10.60
CA GLY A 251 -10.79 -15.96 -10.52
C GLY A 251 -11.31 -15.42 -9.20
N GLU A 252 -10.47 -15.26 -8.19
CA GLU A 252 -10.87 -14.63 -6.92
C GLU A 252 -10.87 -13.10 -7.02
N SER A 253 -11.68 -12.47 -6.18
CA SER A 253 -11.84 -11.02 -6.18
C SER A 253 -11.28 -10.38 -4.92
N ARG A 254 -10.73 -9.17 -5.07
CA ARG A 254 -10.26 -8.35 -3.96
C ARG A 254 -10.88 -6.97 -4.01
N LEU A 255 -11.43 -6.52 -2.88
CA LEU A 255 -11.86 -5.14 -2.72
C LEU A 255 -10.64 -4.23 -2.64
N SER A 256 -10.55 -3.27 -3.55
CA SER A 256 -9.51 -2.24 -3.58
C SER A 256 -10.15 -0.87 -3.33
N ALA A 257 -10.09 -0.44 -2.08
CA ALA A 257 -10.49 0.89 -1.65
C ALA A 257 -9.28 1.70 -1.11
N THR A 258 -8.08 1.09 -1.16
CA THR A 258 -6.81 1.75 -0.83
C THR A 258 -6.28 2.47 -2.06
N PRO A 259 -5.83 3.73 -1.92
CA PRO A 259 -5.36 4.52 -3.06
C PRO A 259 -4.12 3.94 -3.76
N LEU A 260 -4.03 4.13 -5.09
CA LEU A 260 -2.89 3.70 -5.91
C LEU A 260 -1.59 4.49 -5.67
N TYR A 261 -1.67 5.66 -5.06
CA TYR A 261 -0.47 6.39 -4.65
C TYR A 261 0.16 5.84 -3.36
N HIS A 262 -0.46 4.83 -2.73
CA HIS A 262 0.15 4.00 -1.69
C HIS A 262 0.58 2.66 -2.25
N VAL A 263 1.78 2.22 -1.88
CA VAL A 263 2.39 0.97 -2.34
C VAL A 263 1.53 -0.27 -2.05
N VAL A 264 0.75 -0.27 -0.95
CA VAL A 264 -0.21 -1.35 -0.65
C VAL A 264 -1.31 -1.41 -1.70
N GLY A 265 -1.87 -0.26 -2.11
CA GLY A 265 -2.89 -0.19 -3.16
C GLY A 265 -2.35 -0.60 -4.52
N ALA A 266 -1.15 -0.13 -4.88
CA ALA A 266 -0.54 -0.41 -6.16
C ALA A 266 -0.07 -1.88 -6.28
N PHE A 267 0.72 -2.37 -5.33
CA PHE A 267 1.42 -3.66 -5.49
C PHE A 267 0.71 -4.82 -4.80
N ALA A 268 0.49 -4.78 -3.48
CA ALA A 268 -0.19 -5.86 -2.77
C ALA A 268 -1.68 -5.97 -3.11
N GLY A 269 -2.32 -4.84 -3.42
CA GLY A 269 -3.72 -4.77 -3.88
C GLY A 269 -3.86 -5.09 -5.36
N SER A 270 -3.47 -4.13 -6.23
CA SER A 270 -3.75 -4.20 -7.66
C SER A 270 -2.86 -5.18 -8.41
N LEU A 271 -1.53 -4.99 -8.39
CA LEU A 271 -0.63 -5.82 -9.19
C LEU A 271 -0.72 -7.30 -8.80
N ALA A 272 -0.72 -7.61 -7.50
CA ALA A 272 -0.82 -8.98 -7.00
C ALA A 272 -2.11 -9.69 -7.46
N THR A 273 -3.24 -8.99 -7.40
CA THR A 273 -4.54 -9.52 -7.81
C THR A 273 -4.60 -9.73 -9.31
N LEU A 274 -4.27 -8.71 -10.09
CA LEU A 274 -4.35 -8.75 -11.55
C LEU A 274 -3.35 -9.75 -12.16
N ALA A 275 -2.10 -9.76 -11.68
CA ALA A 275 -1.09 -10.69 -12.15
C ALA A 275 -1.42 -12.15 -11.82
N ARG A 276 -2.20 -12.40 -10.76
CA ARG A 276 -2.70 -13.74 -10.40
C ARG A 276 -3.94 -14.14 -11.19
N GLY A 277 -4.48 -13.28 -12.05
CA GLY A 277 -5.72 -13.54 -12.79
C GLY A 277 -6.99 -13.35 -11.95
N GLY A 278 -6.90 -12.57 -10.89
CA GLY A 278 -8.03 -12.23 -10.03
C GLY A 278 -8.73 -10.93 -10.45
N THR A 279 -9.94 -10.71 -9.96
CA THR A 279 -10.73 -9.50 -10.21
C THR A 279 -10.49 -8.44 -9.15
N LEU A 280 -10.09 -7.25 -9.57
CA LEU A 280 -9.95 -6.08 -8.72
C LEU A 280 -11.30 -5.34 -8.64
N VAL A 281 -11.95 -5.37 -7.48
CA VAL A 281 -13.17 -4.59 -7.23
C VAL A 281 -12.77 -3.20 -6.76
N LEU A 282 -12.82 -2.21 -7.64
CA LEU A 282 -12.57 -0.80 -7.33
C LEU A 282 -13.84 -0.18 -6.75
N ALA A 283 -13.84 0.04 -5.43
CA ALA A 283 -14.98 0.61 -4.74
C ALA A 283 -14.86 2.13 -4.68
N THR A 284 -15.45 2.81 -5.64
CA THR A 284 -15.51 4.25 -5.85
C THR A 284 -14.15 4.92 -6.15
N SER A 285 -14.20 6.11 -6.71
CA SER A 285 -12.99 6.90 -7.02
C SER A 285 -12.21 7.31 -5.77
N VAL A 286 -12.89 7.55 -4.65
CA VAL A 286 -12.26 7.99 -3.39
C VAL A 286 -12.08 6.84 -2.38
N GLY A 287 -12.45 5.61 -2.74
CA GLY A 287 -12.29 4.43 -1.90
C GLY A 287 -13.00 4.57 -0.54
N TRP A 288 -12.30 4.23 0.54
CA TRP A 288 -12.85 4.27 1.91
C TRP A 288 -13.35 5.66 2.36
N LYS A 289 -12.98 6.73 1.67
CA LYS A 289 -13.46 8.09 1.98
C LYS A 289 -14.88 8.36 1.47
N HIS A 290 -15.41 7.50 0.61
CA HIS A 290 -16.78 7.67 0.13
C HIS A 290 -17.78 7.43 1.26
N PRO A 291 -18.66 8.41 1.59
CA PRO A 291 -19.48 8.37 2.80
C PRO A 291 -20.46 7.20 2.84
N LYS A 292 -20.86 6.68 1.67
CA LYS A 292 -21.80 5.56 1.56
C LYS A 292 -21.11 4.19 1.47
N LEU A 293 -19.77 4.12 1.30
CA LEU A 293 -19.11 2.82 1.09
C LEU A 293 -19.17 1.97 2.36
N LEU A 294 -18.78 2.53 3.49
CA LEU A 294 -18.77 1.77 4.75
C LEU A 294 -20.17 1.31 5.17
N PRO A 295 -21.22 2.15 5.13
CA PRO A 295 -22.59 1.71 5.43
C PRO A 295 -23.13 0.61 4.49
N GLN A 296 -22.63 0.51 3.26
CA GLN A 296 -23.07 -0.46 2.25
C GLN A 296 -22.03 -1.57 1.99
N ILE A 297 -21.01 -1.68 2.83
CA ILE A 297 -19.87 -2.57 2.57
C ILE A 297 -20.30 -4.04 2.43
N TRP A 298 -21.19 -4.52 3.29
CA TRP A 298 -21.61 -5.91 3.26
C TRP A 298 -22.46 -6.23 2.02
N GLN A 299 -23.26 -5.27 1.55
CA GLN A 299 -23.96 -5.37 0.27
C GLN A 299 -22.96 -5.47 -0.90
N VAL A 300 -21.91 -4.65 -0.89
CA VAL A 300 -20.85 -4.69 -1.91
C VAL A 300 -20.09 -6.02 -1.87
N VAL A 301 -19.76 -6.51 -0.68
CA VAL A 301 -19.09 -7.80 -0.48
C VAL A 301 -19.91 -8.94 -1.08
N GLU A 302 -21.21 -9.01 -0.77
CA GLU A 302 -22.12 -10.02 -1.28
C GLU A 302 -22.27 -9.92 -2.81
N ALA A 303 -22.69 -8.76 -3.32
CA ALA A 303 -22.99 -8.55 -4.74
C ALA A 303 -21.78 -8.76 -5.65
N CYS A 304 -20.59 -8.31 -5.23
CA CYS A 304 -19.36 -8.47 -5.98
C CYS A 304 -18.60 -9.75 -5.66
N ARG A 305 -19.10 -10.59 -4.73
CA ARG A 305 -18.47 -11.84 -4.28
C ARG A 305 -17.02 -11.65 -3.85
N VAL A 306 -16.78 -10.63 -3.00
CA VAL A 306 -15.44 -10.25 -2.57
C VAL A 306 -14.79 -11.33 -1.70
N ASN A 307 -13.65 -11.86 -2.15
CA ASN A 307 -12.92 -12.90 -1.41
C ASN A 307 -11.89 -12.31 -0.43
N TYR A 308 -11.32 -11.15 -0.75
CA TYR A 308 -10.30 -10.52 0.11
C TYR A 308 -10.62 -9.05 0.37
N LEU A 309 -10.55 -8.68 1.64
CA LEU A 309 -10.68 -7.31 2.12
C LEU A 309 -9.32 -6.80 2.60
N THR A 310 -8.94 -5.60 2.18
CA THR A 310 -7.79 -4.89 2.75
C THR A 310 -8.29 -3.63 3.43
N ILE A 311 -8.16 -3.58 4.75
CA ILE A 311 -8.82 -2.58 5.59
C ILE A 311 -7.80 -1.99 6.56
N VAL A 312 -7.66 -0.66 6.59
CA VAL A 312 -6.81 0.01 7.58
C VAL A 312 -7.50 0.06 8.95
N PRO A 313 -6.75 0.11 10.07
CA PRO A 313 -7.32 0.06 11.42
C PRO A 313 -8.42 1.08 11.70
N THR A 314 -8.28 2.32 11.21
CA THR A 314 -9.31 3.38 11.38
C THR A 314 -10.66 3.02 10.74
N ILE A 315 -10.64 2.34 9.60
CA ILE A 315 -11.86 1.84 8.95
C ILE A 315 -12.36 0.59 9.67
N MET A 316 -11.47 -0.28 10.16
CA MET A 316 -11.84 -1.46 10.93
C MET A 316 -12.60 -1.08 12.21
N ASN A 317 -12.16 -0.04 12.93
CA ASN A 317 -12.83 0.50 14.12
C ASN A 317 -14.30 0.90 13.84
N GLN A 318 -14.56 1.44 12.66
CA GLN A 318 -15.92 1.78 12.23
C GLN A 318 -16.70 0.54 11.76
N LEU A 319 -16.03 -0.35 11.02
CA LEU A 319 -16.64 -1.54 10.44
C LEU A 319 -17.21 -2.50 11.49
N VAL A 320 -16.53 -2.65 12.65
CA VAL A 320 -17.03 -3.49 13.76
C VAL A 320 -18.30 -2.94 14.43
N GLN A 321 -18.74 -1.76 14.05
CA GLN A 321 -20.00 -1.16 14.47
C GLN A 321 -21.11 -1.32 13.42
N MET A 322 -20.78 -1.80 12.22
CA MET A 322 -21.70 -1.97 11.10
C MET A 322 -22.27 -3.40 11.11
N PRO A 323 -23.57 -3.62 11.39
CA PRO A 323 -24.14 -4.95 11.39
C PRO A 323 -24.07 -5.57 10.00
N ILE A 324 -23.76 -6.87 9.94
CA ILE A 324 -23.77 -7.63 8.67
C ILE A 324 -25.20 -7.72 8.12
N GLY A 325 -26.20 -7.76 9.00
CA GLY A 325 -27.60 -7.93 8.63
C GLY A 325 -27.86 -9.30 7.99
N ALA A 326 -28.59 -9.29 6.87
CA ALA A 326 -28.93 -10.50 6.12
C ALA A 326 -27.94 -10.79 4.96
N HIS A 327 -26.83 -10.06 4.87
CA HIS A 327 -25.88 -10.22 3.77
C HIS A 327 -25.05 -11.49 3.89
N ASP A 328 -24.88 -12.21 2.77
CA ASP A 328 -24.00 -13.38 2.67
C ASP A 328 -22.54 -12.97 2.47
N ILE A 329 -21.74 -13.14 3.52
CA ILE A 329 -20.29 -12.90 3.49
C ILE A 329 -19.46 -14.19 3.39
N SER A 330 -20.07 -15.34 3.13
CA SER A 330 -19.41 -16.66 3.06
C SER A 330 -18.35 -16.73 1.96
N CYS A 331 -18.40 -15.83 0.99
CA CYS A 331 -17.38 -15.69 -0.05
C CYS A 331 -16.03 -15.13 0.47
N VAL A 332 -16.01 -14.46 1.64
CA VAL A 332 -14.80 -13.86 2.18
C VAL A 332 -13.85 -14.92 2.72
N LYS A 333 -12.61 -14.95 2.20
CA LYS A 333 -11.56 -15.90 2.53
C LYS A 333 -10.42 -15.30 3.36
N GLY A 334 -10.29 -13.98 3.32
CA GLY A 334 -9.24 -13.29 4.06
C GLY A 334 -9.50 -11.81 4.27
N VAL A 335 -9.16 -11.36 5.47
CA VAL A 335 -9.21 -9.95 5.86
C VAL A 335 -7.83 -9.53 6.31
N LEU A 336 -7.27 -8.52 5.64
CA LEU A 336 -5.93 -8.02 5.84
C LEU A 336 -6.00 -6.63 6.46
N SER A 337 -5.17 -6.36 7.46
CA SER A 337 -5.01 -5.03 8.04
C SER A 337 -3.53 -4.65 8.13
N GLY A 338 -3.23 -3.38 7.99
CA GLY A 338 -1.86 -2.88 8.06
C GLY A 338 -1.80 -1.36 7.96
N SER A 339 -0.60 -0.83 7.77
CA SER A 339 -0.26 0.60 7.73
C SER A 339 -0.30 1.30 9.08
N ALA A 340 -0.92 0.72 10.09
CA ALA A 340 -0.94 1.16 11.48
C ALA A 340 -1.25 -0.04 12.39
N PRO A 341 -0.95 0.02 13.70
CA PRO A 341 -1.32 -1.04 14.64
C PRO A 341 -2.84 -1.20 14.74
N LEU A 342 -3.30 -2.46 14.81
CA LEU A 342 -4.71 -2.79 15.06
C LEU A 342 -4.89 -3.12 16.54
N SER A 343 -5.89 -2.52 17.18
CA SER A 343 -6.25 -2.86 18.56
C SER A 343 -6.74 -4.31 18.66
N GLU A 344 -6.23 -5.07 19.63
CA GLU A 344 -6.67 -6.44 19.88
C GLU A 344 -8.18 -6.54 20.16
N ASN A 345 -8.75 -5.52 20.82
CA ASN A 345 -10.18 -5.47 21.09
C ASN A 345 -10.99 -5.41 19.78
N VAL A 346 -10.54 -4.59 18.82
CA VAL A 346 -11.18 -4.46 17.51
C VAL A 346 -11.05 -5.75 16.71
N ALA A 347 -9.86 -6.38 16.71
CA ALA A 347 -9.65 -7.67 16.05
C ALA A 347 -10.56 -8.76 16.62
N ARG A 348 -10.70 -8.84 17.96
CA ARG A 348 -11.62 -9.79 18.63
C ARG A 348 -13.08 -9.53 18.31
N ARG A 349 -13.51 -8.26 18.30
CA ARG A 349 -14.88 -7.88 17.92
C ARG A 349 -15.18 -8.25 16.48
N PHE A 350 -14.25 -8.02 15.57
CA PHE A 350 -14.40 -8.40 14.17
C PHE A 350 -14.52 -9.91 14.01
N LEU A 351 -13.67 -10.69 14.68
CA LEU A 351 -13.74 -12.16 14.70
C LEU A 351 -15.10 -12.65 15.24
N ALA A 352 -15.56 -12.09 16.37
CA ALA A 352 -16.85 -12.45 16.95
C ALA A 352 -18.03 -12.13 16.03
N MET A 353 -17.95 -11.05 15.25
CA MET A 353 -18.99 -10.61 14.34
C MET A 353 -19.03 -11.42 13.04
N THR A 354 -17.88 -11.78 12.48
CA THR A 354 -17.75 -12.34 11.13
C THR A 354 -17.32 -13.80 11.09
N GLY A 355 -16.74 -14.33 12.17
CA GLY A 355 -16.03 -15.61 12.18
C GLY A 355 -14.66 -15.60 11.49
N LEU A 356 -14.19 -14.45 11.04
CA LEU A 356 -12.95 -14.29 10.27
C LEU A 356 -11.87 -13.60 11.11
N ALA A 357 -10.70 -14.21 11.22
CA ALA A 357 -9.54 -13.57 11.84
C ALA A 357 -8.95 -12.48 10.92
N VAL A 358 -8.59 -11.35 11.51
CA VAL A 358 -7.87 -10.29 10.81
C VAL A 358 -6.39 -10.65 10.78
N ARG A 359 -5.79 -10.73 9.60
CA ARG A 359 -4.36 -10.96 9.42
C ARG A 359 -3.65 -9.61 9.33
N GLU A 360 -2.90 -9.29 10.36
CA GLU A 360 -2.07 -8.08 10.34
C GLU A 360 -0.84 -8.29 9.47
N GLY A 361 -0.44 -7.23 8.76
CA GLY A 361 0.77 -7.19 7.95
C GLY A 361 1.51 -5.88 8.11
N TYR A 362 2.81 -5.92 7.83
CA TYR A 362 3.71 -4.78 7.93
C TYR A 362 4.52 -4.61 6.64
N GLY A 363 4.80 -3.37 6.33
CA GLY A 363 5.67 -2.96 5.25
C GLY A 363 5.77 -1.45 5.17
N LEU A 364 6.70 -1.00 4.37
CA LEU A 364 7.04 0.40 4.15
C LEU A 364 7.04 0.70 2.64
N THR A 365 7.09 1.96 2.27
CA THR A 365 7.39 2.34 0.89
C THR A 365 8.76 1.81 0.48
N GLU A 366 9.71 1.81 1.41
CA GLU A 366 11.09 1.32 1.25
C GLU A 366 11.17 -0.21 1.10
N THR A 367 10.14 -0.96 1.49
CA THR A 367 10.00 -2.40 1.22
C THR A 367 9.07 -2.69 0.04
N THR A 368 8.81 -1.69 -0.79
CA THR A 368 7.90 -1.70 -1.96
C THR A 368 6.44 -1.93 -1.59
N SER A 369 6.14 -2.68 -0.56
CA SER A 369 4.82 -2.89 0.03
C SER A 369 4.95 -3.76 1.29
N VAL A 370 3.99 -4.66 1.51
CA VAL A 370 3.97 -5.60 2.62
C VAL A 370 5.11 -6.61 2.48
N CYS A 371 5.86 -6.84 3.55
CA CYS A 371 6.95 -7.83 3.63
C CYS A 371 6.82 -8.80 4.82
N MET A 372 5.80 -8.61 5.65
CA MET A 372 5.42 -9.49 6.77
C MET A 372 3.91 -9.58 6.85
N MET A 373 3.37 -10.74 7.20
CA MET A 373 1.94 -10.93 7.42
C MET A 373 1.67 -12.17 8.26
N ASN A 374 0.62 -12.14 9.07
CA ASN A 374 0.11 -13.35 9.70
C ASN A 374 -0.26 -14.39 8.62
N PRO A 375 0.16 -15.65 8.78
CA PRO A 375 0.01 -16.67 7.76
C PRO A 375 -1.47 -17.00 7.48
N LYS A 376 -1.75 -17.44 6.25
CA LYS A 376 -3.12 -17.81 5.86
C LYS A 376 -3.58 -19.10 6.52
N ASP A 377 -2.73 -20.13 6.50
CA ASP A 377 -3.06 -21.47 6.95
C ASP A 377 -2.32 -21.85 8.26
N GLY A 378 -1.73 -20.85 8.96
CA GLY A 378 -1.05 -20.98 10.23
C GLY A 378 -1.75 -20.26 11.37
N GLU A 379 -1.07 -20.16 12.49
CA GLU A 379 -1.56 -19.43 13.66
C GLU A 379 -1.60 -17.92 13.37
N VAL A 380 -2.71 -17.27 13.70
CA VAL A 380 -2.82 -15.80 13.69
C VAL A 380 -2.55 -15.29 15.09
N LYS A 381 -1.36 -14.70 15.32
CA LYS A 381 -1.00 -14.07 16.59
C LYS A 381 -1.43 -12.59 16.53
N THR A 382 -2.58 -12.28 17.12
CA THR A 382 -3.13 -10.90 17.15
C THR A 382 -2.14 -9.95 17.83
N GLY A 383 -1.93 -8.75 17.25
CA GLY A 383 -0.95 -7.75 17.68
C GLY A 383 0.46 -7.98 17.10
N SER A 384 0.72 -9.16 16.52
CA SER A 384 1.93 -9.42 15.73
C SER A 384 1.67 -9.05 14.26
N VAL A 385 2.70 -8.54 13.59
CA VAL A 385 2.67 -8.33 12.13
C VAL A 385 2.96 -9.62 11.35
N GLY A 386 3.02 -10.76 12.04
CA GLY A 386 3.15 -12.09 11.48
C GLY A 386 4.58 -12.50 11.15
N LEU A 387 4.69 -13.40 10.18
CA LEU A 387 5.94 -13.96 9.70
C LEU A 387 6.51 -13.14 8.53
N LEU A 388 7.82 -13.18 8.41
CA LEU A 388 8.53 -12.56 7.29
C LEU A 388 8.17 -13.26 5.98
N PHE A 389 7.97 -12.49 4.91
CA PHE A 389 7.76 -13.07 3.57
C PHE A 389 8.99 -13.86 3.12
N PRO A 390 8.82 -14.91 2.31
CA PRO A 390 9.94 -15.65 1.75
C PRO A 390 11.00 -14.75 1.11
N TYR A 391 12.26 -15.16 1.18
CA TYR A 391 13.44 -14.46 0.63
C TYR A 391 13.79 -13.13 1.30
N HIS A 392 13.09 -12.76 2.38
CA HIS A 392 13.47 -11.63 3.23
C HIS A 392 14.25 -12.12 4.45
N ARG A 393 14.98 -11.20 5.04
CA ARG A 393 15.68 -11.41 6.32
C ARG A 393 15.39 -10.23 7.22
N ALA A 394 15.20 -10.53 8.49
CA ALA A 394 15.00 -9.53 9.53
C ALA A 394 16.06 -9.70 10.60
N ARG A 395 16.57 -8.62 11.12
CA ARG A 395 17.38 -8.52 12.33
C ARG A 395 16.75 -7.52 13.27
N VAL A 396 16.76 -7.81 14.54
CA VAL A 396 16.47 -6.83 15.58
C VAL A 396 17.80 -6.50 16.24
N VAL A 397 18.20 -5.23 16.19
CA VAL A 397 19.54 -4.81 16.62
C VAL A 397 19.45 -3.80 17.75
N ALA A 398 20.23 -4.02 18.79
CA ALA A 398 20.49 -3.04 19.84
C ALA A 398 21.59 -2.07 19.35
N LEU A 399 21.33 -0.77 19.55
CA LEU A 399 22.35 0.26 19.32
C LEU A 399 23.14 0.45 20.62
N ASP A 400 24.26 -0.25 20.75
CA ASP A 400 25.20 0.04 21.83
C ASP A 400 26.13 1.18 21.40
N ARG A 401 26.11 2.29 22.15
CA ARG A 401 26.97 3.45 21.86
C ARG A 401 28.47 3.14 21.97
N ARG A 402 28.85 2.02 22.61
CA ARG A 402 30.24 1.62 22.83
C ARG A 402 30.69 0.49 21.92
N GLU A 403 29.80 -0.44 21.59
CA GLU A 403 30.11 -1.70 20.88
C GLU A 403 29.57 -1.74 19.45
N GLY A 404 28.75 -0.74 19.03
CA GLY A 404 28.12 -0.69 17.70
C GLY A 404 26.84 -1.50 17.64
N LEU A 405 26.55 -2.11 16.46
CA LEU A 405 25.36 -2.92 16.23
C LEU A 405 25.54 -4.33 16.84
N ARG A 406 24.60 -4.74 17.69
CA ARG A 406 24.51 -6.09 18.25
C ARG A 406 23.14 -6.69 17.95
N ASP A 407 23.09 -7.93 17.47
CA ASP A 407 21.82 -8.64 17.33
C ASP A 407 21.17 -8.90 18.70
N CYS A 408 19.89 -8.63 18.81
CA CYS A 408 19.09 -8.90 20.00
C CYS A 408 18.78 -10.39 20.13
N ALA A 409 18.66 -10.87 21.36
CA ALA A 409 18.17 -12.22 21.64
C ALA A 409 16.68 -12.36 21.28
N PRO A 410 16.16 -13.57 21.05
CA PRO A 410 14.72 -13.78 20.87
C PRO A 410 13.92 -13.15 22.01
N GLY A 411 12.89 -12.39 21.66
CA GLY A 411 12.05 -11.63 22.59
C GLY A 411 12.62 -10.28 23.05
N GLU A 412 13.93 -10.02 22.87
CA GLU A 412 14.54 -8.71 23.15
C GLU A 412 14.13 -7.68 22.09
N ALA A 413 13.74 -6.48 22.55
CA ALA A 413 13.36 -5.39 21.65
C ALA A 413 14.55 -4.58 21.17
N GLY A 414 14.53 -4.18 19.91
CA GLY A 414 15.55 -3.33 19.30
C GLY A 414 15.08 -2.75 17.98
N VAL A 415 15.98 -2.11 17.25
CA VAL A 415 15.69 -1.54 15.91
C VAL A 415 15.52 -2.67 14.90
N LEU A 416 14.41 -2.65 14.16
CA LEU A 416 14.14 -3.60 13.09
C LEU A 416 14.93 -3.22 11.84
N ALA A 417 15.79 -4.13 11.40
CA ALA A 417 16.51 -4.06 10.14
C ALA A 417 16.00 -5.11 9.16
N LEU A 418 15.81 -4.73 7.90
CA LEU A 418 15.25 -5.60 6.87
C LEU A 418 16.17 -5.67 5.64
N SER A 419 16.23 -6.88 5.05
CA SER A 419 16.90 -7.13 3.77
C SER A 419 16.03 -8.07 2.93
N GLY A 420 16.05 -7.93 1.62
CA GLY A 420 15.29 -8.82 0.73
C GLY A 420 14.99 -8.24 -0.65
N PRO A 421 14.33 -9.02 -1.50
CA PRO A 421 14.13 -8.68 -2.92
C PRO A 421 13.22 -7.48 -3.15
N THR A 422 12.40 -7.10 -2.15
CA THR A 422 11.49 -5.96 -2.25
C THR A 422 12.04 -4.70 -1.58
N VAL A 423 13.19 -4.80 -0.91
CA VAL A 423 13.85 -3.63 -0.29
C VAL A 423 14.45 -2.76 -1.39
N PHE A 424 14.16 -1.48 -1.34
CA PHE A 424 14.65 -0.49 -2.30
C PHE A 424 16.18 -0.35 -2.28
N SER A 425 16.75 0.24 -3.31
CA SER A 425 18.20 0.46 -3.36
C SER A 425 18.63 1.83 -2.82
N SER A 426 17.83 2.86 -3.03
CA SER A 426 18.13 4.24 -2.61
C SER A 426 16.93 5.17 -2.79
N TYR A 427 16.97 6.33 -2.14
CA TYR A 427 16.10 7.45 -2.48
C TYR A 427 16.56 8.16 -3.78
N ALA A 428 15.66 8.89 -4.41
CA ALA A 428 16.00 9.68 -5.63
C ALA A 428 17.06 10.76 -5.37
N SER A 429 17.16 11.25 -4.14
CA SER A 429 18.22 12.17 -3.70
C SER A 429 19.61 11.53 -3.63
N GLY A 430 19.70 10.22 -3.79
CA GLY A 430 20.94 9.45 -3.69
C GLY A 430 21.41 9.19 -2.25
N GLY A 431 22.54 8.51 -2.11
CA GLY A 431 23.16 8.18 -0.83
C GLY A 431 22.61 6.90 -0.18
N GLN A 432 23.22 6.53 0.96
CA GLN A 432 22.83 5.36 1.77
C GLN A 432 21.92 5.73 2.96
N ALA A 433 21.26 6.87 2.89
CA ALA A 433 20.30 7.26 3.94
C ALA A 433 19.20 6.21 4.06
N GLY A 434 18.92 5.78 5.29
CA GLY A 434 17.93 4.74 5.57
C GLY A 434 18.50 3.32 5.65
N PHE A 435 19.82 3.14 5.62
CA PHE A 435 20.46 1.84 5.83
C PHE A 435 21.36 1.86 7.07
N LEU A 436 21.26 0.82 7.91
CA LEU A 436 22.17 0.60 9.04
C LEU A 436 23.55 0.15 8.56
N GLU A 437 23.56 -0.75 7.58
CA GLU A 437 24.72 -1.27 6.88
C GLU A 437 24.33 -1.67 5.45
N PRO A 438 25.26 -1.91 4.52
CA PRO A 438 24.94 -2.23 3.14
C PRO A 438 23.95 -3.41 3.03
N GLY A 439 22.80 -3.15 2.36
CA GLY A 439 21.75 -4.14 2.15
C GLY A 439 20.78 -4.36 3.32
N TRP A 440 20.95 -3.62 4.45
CA TRP A 440 20.07 -3.70 5.60
C TRP A 440 19.36 -2.36 5.85
N LEU A 441 18.10 -2.29 5.45
CA LEU A 441 17.24 -1.14 5.66
C LEU A 441 17.04 -0.90 7.16
N ASP A 442 17.31 0.31 7.64
CA ASP A 442 16.82 0.82 8.91
C ASP A 442 15.35 1.22 8.75
N THR A 443 14.45 0.47 9.36
CA THR A 443 13.02 0.79 9.27
C THR A 443 12.63 2.00 10.13
N GLY A 444 13.45 2.36 11.11
CA GLY A 444 13.11 3.33 12.15
C GLY A 444 12.06 2.82 13.14
N ASP A 445 11.62 1.56 13.00
CA ASP A 445 10.66 0.92 13.90
C ASP A 445 11.39 0.01 14.90
N LEU A 446 10.86 -0.08 16.11
CA LEU A 446 11.31 -1.00 17.15
C LEU A 446 10.49 -2.29 17.05
N ALA A 447 11.16 -3.41 17.21
CA ALA A 447 10.50 -4.71 17.14
C ALA A 447 11.16 -5.74 18.07
N ARG A 448 10.48 -6.85 18.28
CA ARG A 448 11.03 -8.10 18.80
C ARG A 448 10.59 -9.27 17.94
N ILE A 449 11.39 -10.33 17.91
CA ILE A 449 11.07 -11.58 17.21
C ILE A 449 10.88 -12.64 18.28
N ASP A 450 9.75 -13.38 18.25
CA ASP A 450 9.51 -14.47 19.18
C ASP A 450 10.16 -15.80 18.72
N GLU A 451 10.06 -16.84 19.54
CA GLU A 451 10.67 -18.14 19.28
C GLU A 451 10.13 -18.84 18.02
N ASP A 452 8.88 -18.53 17.63
CA ASP A 452 8.24 -19.06 16.42
C ASP A 452 8.54 -18.22 15.16
N GLY A 453 9.27 -17.10 15.33
CA GLY A 453 9.66 -16.20 14.25
C GLY A 453 8.63 -15.11 13.92
N TYR A 454 7.58 -14.95 14.74
CA TYR A 454 6.65 -13.83 14.58
C TYR A 454 7.29 -12.53 15.03
N ILE A 455 7.00 -11.47 14.28
CA ILE A 455 7.54 -10.14 14.51
C ILE A 455 6.46 -9.26 15.16
N TRP A 456 6.86 -8.56 16.21
CA TRP A 456 6.03 -7.66 16.99
C TRP A 456 6.63 -6.26 16.92
N ILE A 457 5.89 -5.33 16.30
CA ILE A 457 6.30 -3.92 16.29
C ILE A 457 5.95 -3.32 17.65
N THR A 458 6.97 -2.90 18.38
CA THR A 458 6.82 -2.35 19.73
C THR A 458 6.77 -0.83 19.76
N GLY A 459 7.29 -0.13 18.75
CA GLY A 459 7.25 1.33 18.70
C GLY A 459 8.08 1.89 17.53
N ARG A 460 8.41 3.17 17.63
CA ARG A 460 9.32 3.86 16.69
C ARG A 460 10.48 4.49 17.42
N THR A 461 11.66 4.41 16.83
CA THR A 461 12.88 4.98 17.41
C THR A 461 12.75 6.48 17.70
N LYS A 462 12.09 7.22 16.80
CA LYS A 462 11.88 8.68 16.92
C LYS A 462 10.77 9.08 17.90
N ASP A 463 9.88 8.15 18.24
CA ASP A 463 8.71 8.42 19.09
C ASP A 463 8.95 8.00 20.55
N LEU A 464 10.12 7.39 20.85
CA LEU A 464 10.51 7.05 22.21
C LEU A 464 10.53 8.30 23.11
N ILE A 465 9.86 8.20 24.25
CA ILE A 465 9.83 9.26 25.26
C ILE A 465 11.02 9.06 26.20
N ILE A 466 11.94 10.01 26.19
CA ILE A 466 13.18 9.92 26.97
C ILE A 466 12.98 10.59 28.34
N ARG A 467 12.53 9.80 29.32
CA ARG A 467 12.31 10.29 30.68
C ARG A 467 13.50 9.96 31.56
N SER A 468 14.24 10.96 32.02
CA SER A 468 15.40 10.81 32.93
C SER A 468 16.40 9.75 32.45
N GLY A 469 16.62 9.65 31.13
CA GLY A 469 17.50 8.68 30.51
C GLY A 469 16.89 7.28 30.28
N HIS A 470 15.63 7.06 30.67
CA HIS A 470 14.88 5.84 30.37
C HIS A 470 14.01 6.03 29.14
N ASN A 471 14.09 5.07 28.22
CA ASN A 471 13.26 5.03 27.03
C ASN A 471 11.88 4.44 27.40
N ILE A 472 10.83 5.22 27.23
CA ILE A 472 9.43 4.78 27.39
C ILE A 472 8.84 4.67 25.98
N ASP A 473 8.36 3.48 25.66
CA ASP A 473 7.60 3.28 24.42
C ASP A 473 6.17 3.77 24.61
N PRO A 474 5.70 4.76 23.82
CA PRO A 474 4.33 5.24 23.88
C PRO A 474 3.30 4.13 23.70
N LYS A 475 3.57 3.17 22.80
CA LYS A 475 2.66 2.07 22.50
C LYS A 475 2.42 1.16 23.70
N ALA A 476 3.45 0.86 24.50
CA ALA A 476 3.28 0.08 25.70
C ALA A 476 2.33 0.74 26.73
N VAL A 477 2.36 2.09 26.76
CA VAL A 477 1.45 2.86 27.60
C VAL A 477 0.03 2.87 27.01
N GLU A 478 -0.10 3.04 25.70
CA GLU A 478 -1.38 2.97 24.98
C GLU A 478 -2.07 1.62 25.17
N GLU A 479 -1.33 0.52 25.07
CA GLU A 479 -1.83 -0.84 25.30
C GLU A 479 -2.39 -1.04 26.71
N ALA A 480 -1.79 -0.40 27.72
CA ALA A 480 -2.33 -0.44 29.09
C ALA A 480 -3.73 0.21 29.14
N PHE A 481 -3.92 1.34 28.46
CA PHE A 481 -5.24 1.98 28.35
C PHE A 481 -6.25 1.13 27.56
N TYR A 482 -5.85 0.48 26.46
CA TYR A 482 -6.73 -0.37 25.66
C TYR A 482 -7.26 -1.60 26.41
N ARG A 483 -6.61 -2.04 27.47
CA ARG A 483 -7.12 -3.12 28.34
C ARG A 483 -8.35 -2.71 29.12
N HIS A 484 -8.55 -1.42 29.30
CA HIS A 484 -9.70 -0.90 30.05
C HIS A 484 -10.96 -0.89 29.16
N PRO A 485 -12.10 -1.51 29.59
CA PRO A 485 -13.28 -1.72 28.74
C PRO A 485 -13.99 -0.44 28.31
N GLN A 486 -13.79 0.68 29.02
CA GLN A 486 -14.39 1.98 28.69
C GLN A 486 -13.48 2.83 27.80
N VAL A 487 -12.30 2.37 27.39
CA VAL A 487 -11.42 3.08 26.47
C VAL A 487 -11.70 2.62 25.04
N LEU A 488 -11.99 3.58 24.17
CA LEU A 488 -12.17 3.36 22.73
C LEU A 488 -10.84 3.52 22.00
N GLU A 489 -10.13 4.64 22.24
CA GLU A 489 -8.83 4.96 21.65
C GLU A 489 -7.93 5.65 22.69
N ALA A 490 -6.62 5.42 22.56
CA ALA A 490 -5.59 6.10 23.34
C ALA A 490 -4.41 6.46 22.44
N ALA A 491 -3.84 7.63 22.65
CA ALA A 491 -2.59 8.09 22.04
C ALA A 491 -1.68 8.69 23.11
N VAL A 492 -0.41 8.29 23.11
CA VAL A 492 0.59 8.76 24.06
C VAL A 492 1.68 9.52 23.33
N VAL A 493 1.99 10.71 23.80
CA VAL A 493 3.00 11.59 23.21
C VAL A 493 3.97 12.12 24.27
N ALA A 494 5.18 12.45 23.83
CA ALA A 494 6.15 13.14 24.67
C ALA A 494 5.70 14.57 24.93
N ARG A 495 5.83 15.02 26.18
CA ARG A 495 5.75 16.43 26.56
C ARG A 495 7.08 16.82 27.22
N PRO A 496 7.71 17.93 26.79
CA PRO A 496 8.90 18.42 27.43
C PRO A 496 8.66 18.69 28.92
N ASP A 497 9.62 18.29 29.76
CA ASP A 497 9.61 18.48 31.20
C ASP A 497 10.97 18.97 31.66
N SER A 498 11.01 20.04 32.46
CA SER A 498 12.25 20.69 32.88
C SER A 498 13.15 19.85 33.78
N TYR A 499 12.58 18.84 34.46
CA TYR A 499 13.31 17.94 35.38
C TYR A 499 13.61 16.58 34.74
N ALA A 500 12.62 16.00 34.08
CA ALA A 500 12.73 14.65 33.53
C ALA A 500 13.18 14.59 32.08
N GLY A 501 13.34 15.74 31.40
CA GLY A 501 13.55 15.84 29.95
C GLY A 501 12.23 15.74 29.21
N GLU A 502 11.60 14.57 29.24
CA GLU A 502 10.26 14.33 28.67
C GLU A 502 9.40 13.51 29.66
N VAL A 503 8.08 13.69 29.52
CA VAL A 503 7.09 12.88 30.24
C VAL A 503 5.98 12.42 29.30
N PRO A 504 5.46 11.18 29.47
CA PRO A 504 4.34 10.70 28.68
C PRO A 504 3.04 11.43 29.04
N VAL A 505 2.29 11.85 28.03
CA VAL A 505 0.95 12.39 28.15
C VAL A 505 0.01 11.56 27.31
N ALA A 506 -1.03 11.00 27.91
CA ALA A 506 -2.04 10.21 27.23
C ALA A 506 -3.27 11.06 26.89
N TYR A 507 -3.72 10.95 25.64
CA TYR A 507 -5.01 11.42 25.18
C TYR A 507 -5.90 10.17 25.00
N VAL A 508 -7.04 10.15 25.68
CA VAL A 508 -7.91 8.98 25.72
C VAL A 508 -9.31 9.34 25.26
N GLN A 509 -9.83 8.61 24.29
CA GLN A 509 -11.22 8.63 23.89
C GLN A 509 -11.96 7.48 24.59
N LEU A 510 -13.04 7.79 25.26
CA LEU A 510 -13.87 6.82 25.95
C LEU A 510 -14.99 6.30 25.02
N VAL A 511 -15.50 5.11 25.31
CA VAL A 511 -16.70 4.58 24.65
C VAL A 511 -17.92 5.44 25.04
N GLU A 512 -18.93 5.48 24.17
CA GLU A 512 -20.16 6.21 24.43
C GLU A 512 -20.84 5.70 25.73
N GLY A 513 -21.24 6.62 26.61
CA GLY A 513 -21.84 6.29 27.90
C GLY A 513 -20.86 5.92 29.02
N ALA A 514 -19.57 5.99 28.78
CA ALA A 514 -18.55 5.77 29.82
C ALA A 514 -18.70 6.76 30.98
N ARG A 515 -18.43 6.27 32.20
CA ARG A 515 -18.57 7.07 33.45
C ARG A 515 -17.31 7.01 34.30
N ILE A 516 -16.15 7.14 33.67
CA ILE A 516 -14.85 7.15 34.35
C ILE A 516 -14.16 8.49 34.14
N ASP A 517 -13.57 9.04 35.19
CA ASP A 517 -12.73 10.23 35.09
C ASP A 517 -11.25 9.89 34.87
N ALA A 518 -10.43 10.89 34.56
CA ALA A 518 -9.01 10.69 34.25
C ALA A 518 -8.22 10.14 35.46
N ALA A 519 -8.56 10.49 36.69
CA ALA A 519 -7.86 10.03 37.88
C ALA A 519 -8.19 8.57 38.18
N GLN A 520 -9.44 8.20 38.05
CA GLN A 520 -9.91 6.81 38.17
C GLN A 520 -9.28 5.94 37.09
N LEU A 521 -9.32 6.38 35.82
CA LEU A 521 -8.74 5.64 34.71
C LEU A 521 -7.23 5.40 34.92
N LEU A 522 -6.49 6.44 35.34
CA LEU A 522 -5.05 6.31 35.64
C LEU A 522 -4.78 5.36 36.81
N ALA A 523 -5.66 5.29 37.80
CA ALA A 523 -5.51 4.35 38.90
C ALA A 523 -5.76 2.90 38.49
N GLU A 524 -6.69 2.65 37.55
CA GLU A 524 -7.07 1.32 37.09
C GLU A 524 -6.11 0.75 36.02
N VAL A 525 -5.46 1.62 35.22
CA VAL A 525 -4.50 1.17 34.19
C VAL A 525 -3.05 1.09 34.69
N ARG A 526 -2.76 1.47 35.94
CA ARG A 526 -1.45 1.24 36.53
C ARG A 526 -1.19 -0.25 36.69
N PRO A 527 0.02 -0.75 36.32
CA PRO A 527 0.39 -2.15 36.50
C PRO A 527 0.43 -2.55 37.97
#